data_be159e991a733f52bf972a4edec4f5b0
#
_entry.id   be159e991a733f52bf972a4edec4f5b0
#
_cell.length_a   1.000
_cell.length_b   1.000
_cell.length_c   1.000
_cell.angle_alpha   90.00
_cell.angle_beta   90.00
_cell.angle_gamma   90.00
#
_symmetry.space_group_name_H-M   'P 1'
#
loop_
_entity.id
_entity.type
_entity.pdbx_description
1 polymer ?
#
loop_
_entity_poly.entity_id
_entity_poly.type
_entity_poly.pdbx_seq_one_letter_code
_entity_poly.pdbx_strand_id
1 'polypeptide(L)'
;MANLLMDSRAGDRILKVNHAGEHGAVAIYSGQLLAGRLRARTLLAELAEFKVHEEKHRSIFAGEMERRGVSRCRSYWLCGAGGFLLGVVTGLLGPQAMATMTVAVERVVLRHLESQLQELGQTDPAAIAAISAIIGDEQEHHDRSAARAGRGGVLNRMLAACVSGATEGVIWIGMRL
;
A
#
# COMPACT_ATOMS: atom_id res chain seq x y z
N MET A 1 -4.49 29.85 -15.39
CA MET A 1 -3.12 29.31 -15.32
C MET A 1 -2.70 28.90 -13.90
N ALA A 2 -2.96 29.72 -12.86
CA ALA A 2 -2.57 29.36 -11.48
C ALA A 2 -3.25 28.05 -10.97
N ASN A 3 -4.53 27.85 -11.26
CA ASN A 3 -5.27 26.64 -10.87
C ASN A 3 -4.69 25.35 -11.50
N LEU A 4 -4.36 25.37 -12.79
CA LEU A 4 -3.78 24.22 -13.48
C LEU A 4 -2.40 23.83 -12.93
N LEU A 5 -1.60 24.80 -12.45
CA LEU A 5 -0.29 24.53 -11.83
C LEU A 5 -0.41 24.02 -10.40
N MET A 6 -1.46 24.39 -9.67
CA MET A 6 -1.74 23.84 -8.35
C MET A 6 -2.26 22.40 -8.45
N ASP A 7 -3.11 22.11 -9.42
CA ASP A 7 -3.68 20.78 -9.65
C ASP A 7 -2.61 19.78 -10.11
N SER A 8 -1.67 20.17 -10.98
CA SER A 8 -0.55 19.31 -11.37
C SER A 8 0.35 18.93 -10.19
N ARG A 9 0.57 19.85 -9.25
CA ARG A 9 1.36 19.58 -8.01
C ARG A 9 0.66 18.63 -7.06
N ALA A 10 -0.67 18.62 -7.02
CA ALA A 10 -1.45 17.68 -6.22
C ALA A 10 -1.33 16.25 -6.78
N GLY A 11 -1.56 16.09 -8.08
CA GLY A 11 -1.39 14.82 -8.78
C GLY A 11 0.02 14.23 -8.63
N ASP A 12 1.05 15.06 -8.80
CA ASP A 12 2.44 14.63 -8.64
C ASP A 12 2.74 14.14 -7.21
N ARG A 13 2.22 14.81 -6.18
CA ARG A 13 2.35 14.35 -4.78
C ARG A 13 1.65 13.03 -4.55
N ILE A 14 0.43 12.90 -5.04
CA ILE A 14 -0.36 11.68 -4.94
C ILE A 14 0.39 10.50 -5.58
N LEU A 15 0.87 10.66 -6.80
CA LEU A 15 1.64 9.63 -7.50
C LEU A 15 2.90 9.23 -6.74
N LYS A 16 3.66 10.19 -6.21
CA LYS A 16 4.87 9.93 -5.40
C LYS A 16 4.57 9.13 -4.14
N VAL A 17 3.50 9.48 -3.44
CA VAL A 17 3.12 8.83 -2.18
C VAL A 17 2.62 7.42 -2.44
N ASN A 18 1.76 7.24 -3.44
CA ASN A 18 1.29 5.92 -3.84
C ASN A 18 2.46 5.04 -4.30
N HIS A 19 3.35 5.53 -5.18
CA HIS A 19 4.55 4.80 -5.56
C HIS A 19 5.41 4.35 -4.38
N ALA A 20 5.54 5.17 -3.34
CA ALA A 20 6.26 4.82 -2.13
C ALA A 20 5.48 3.80 -1.28
N GLY A 21 4.15 3.90 -1.25
CA GLY A 21 3.25 2.93 -0.61
C GLY A 21 3.39 1.53 -1.22
N GLU A 22 3.30 1.44 -2.55
CA GLU A 22 3.47 0.17 -3.28
C GLU A 22 4.85 -0.46 -3.03
N HIS A 23 5.91 0.38 -2.95
CA HIS A 23 7.22 -0.13 -2.56
C HIS A 23 7.21 -0.73 -1.15
N GLY A 24 6.49 -0.12 -0.24
CA GLY A 24 6.25 -0.64 1.11
C GLY A 24 5.50 -1.98 1.08
N ALA A 25 4.43 -2.08 0.29
CA ALA A 25 3.62 -3.30 0.14
C ALA A 25 4.43 -4.46 -0.46
N VAL A 26 5.20 -4.22 -1.53
CA VAL A 26 6.15 -5.21 -2.08
C VAL A 26 7.13 -5.69 -1.02
N ALA A 27 7.63 -4.79 -0.17
CA ALA A 27 8.55 -5.13 0.90
C ALA A 27 7.87 -5.92 2.03
N ILE A 28 6.63 -5.59 2.39
CA ILE A 28 5.81 -6.36 3.34
C ILE A 28 5.67 -7.81 2.87
N TYR A 29 5.18 -8.03 1.66
CA TYR A 29 5.00 -9.39 1.13
C TYR A 29 6.33 -10.13 0.99
N SER A 30 7.43 -9.44 0.68
CA SER A 30 8.78 -10.03 0.65
C SER A 30 9.21 -10.52 2.04
N GLY A 31 8.98 -9.75 3.09
CA GLY A 31 9.24 -10.14 4.48
C GLY A 31 8.35 -11.29 4.93
N GLN A 32 7.06 -11.26 4.57
CA GLN A 32 6.12 -12.35 4.88
C GLN A 32 6.47 -13.65 4.16
N LEU A 33 6.87 -13.59 2.89
CA LEU A 33 7.31 -14.75 2.13
C LEU A 33 8.57 -15.37 2.75
N LEU A 34 9.49 -14.56 3.25
CA LEU A 34 10.68 -15.03 3.93
C LEU A 34 10.34 -15.75 5.25
N ALA A 35 9.63 -15.08 6.14
CA ALA A 35 9.33 -15.57 7.49
C ALA A 35 8.18 -16.61 7.51
N GLY A 36 7.21 -16.48 6.61
CA GLY A 36 6.06 -17.37 6.50
C GLY A 36 6.40 -18.81 6.11
N ARG A 37 7.59 -19.05 5.56
CA ARG A 37 8.11 -20.42 5.33
C ARG A 37 8.12 -21.28 6.59
N LEU A 38 8.21 -20.66 7.75
CA LEU A 38 8.25 -21.32 9.02
C LEU A 38 6.85 -21.65 9.58
N ARG A 39 5.86 -20.76 9.35
CA ARG A 39 4.58 -20.82 10.06
C ARG A 39 3.33 -20.70 9.18
N ALA A 40 3.47 -20.33 7.90
CA ALA A 40 2.36 -19.98 7.03
C ALA A 40 2.52 -20.54 5.60
N ARG A 41 3.03 -21.76 5.46
CA ARG A 41 3.36 -22.37 4.15
C ARG A 41 2.19 -22.38 3.18
N THR A 42 0.97 -22.54 3.68
CA THR A 42 -0.26 -22.56 2.86
C THR A 42 -0.62 -21.20 2.24
N LEU A 43 -0.04 -20.10 2.75
CA LEU A 43 -0.29 -18.76 2.23
C LEU A 43 0.78 -18.30 1.24
N LEU A 44 1.89 -19.01 1.08
CA LEU A 44 3.02 -18.53 0.28
C LEU A 44 2.65 -18.25 -1.18
N ALA A 45 1.78 -19.07 -1.77
CA ALA A 45 1.33 -18.88 -3.15
C ALA A 45 0.50 -17.60 -3.29
N GLU A 46 -0.43 -17.37 -2.38
CA GLU A 46 -1.28 -16.16 -2.35
C GLU A 46 -0.45 -14.89 -2.07
N LEU A 47 0.49 -14.95 -1.13
CA LEU A 47 1.39 -13.83 -0.85
C LEU A 47 2.32 -13.51 -2.04
N ALA A 48 2.73 -14.53 -2.80
CA ALA A 48 3.52 -14.32 -4.00
C ALA A 48 2.69 -13.66 -5.11
N GLU A 49 1.43 -14.05 -5.25
CA GLU A 49 0.46 -13.43 -6.16
C GLU A 49 0.23 -11.95 -5.78
N PHE A 50 -0.09 -11.65 -4.52
CA PHE A 50 -0.26 -10.29 -4.03
C PHE A 50 1.00 -9.45 -4.30
N LYS A 51 2.18 -9.99 -3.99
CA LYS A 51 3.44 -9.29 -4.28
C LYS A 51 3.58 -8.92 -5.77
N VAL A 52 3.18 -9.78 -6.69
CA VAL A 52 3.22 -9.52 -8.13
C VAL A 52 2.25 -8.37 -8.49
N HIS A 53 1.07 -8.31 -7.87
CA HIS A 53 0.14 -7.20 -8.04
C HIS A 53 0.78 -5.88 -7.58
N GLU A 54 1.39 -5.86 -6.38
CA GLU A 54 2.07 -4.65 -5.88
C GLU A 54 3.25 -4.20 -6.75
N GLU A 55 4.00 -5.14 -7.33
CA GLU A 55 5.07 -4.82 -8.27
C GLU A 55 4.52 -4.17 -9.55
N LYS A 56 3.37 -4.62 -10.04
CA LYS A 56 2.65 -4.02 -11.16
C LYS A 56 2.12 -2.64 -10.79
N HIS A 57 1.48 -2.47 -9.62
CA HIS A 57 0.97 -1.19 -9.12
C HIS A 57 2.10 -0.16 -9.01
N ARG A 58 3.21 -0.55 -8.38
CA ARG A 58 4.40 0.28 -8.30
C ARG A 58 4.91 0.71 -9.68
N SER A 59 4.89 -0.19 -10.67
CA SER A 59 5.32 0.14 -12.03
C SER A 59 4.38 1.11 -12.76
N ILE A 60 3.07 1.03 -12.51
CA ILE A 60 2.07 1.98 -13.03
C ILE A 60 2.40 3.40 -12.55
N PHE A 61 2.56 3.58 -11.24
CA PHE A 61 2.90 4.89 -10.68
C PHE A 61 4.29 5.37 -11.12
N ALA A 62 5.29 4.47 -11.17
CA ALA A 62 6.63 4.81 -11.64
C ALA A 62 6.64 5.30 -13.09
N GLY A 63 5.90 4.64 -13.99
CA GLY A 63 5.79 5.05 -15.39
C GLY A 63 5.16 6.43 -15.57
N GLU A 64 4.11 6.74 -14.82
CA GLU A 64 3.48 8.05 -14.85
C GLU A 64 4.39 9.15 -14.26
N MET A 65 5.09 8.85 -13.18
CA MET A 65 6.09 9.77 -12.60
C MET A 65 7.24 10.03 -13.56
N GLU A 66 7.74 9.02 -14.25
CA GLU A 66 8.80 9.15 -15.26
C GLU A 66 8.34 10.05 -16.43
N ARG A 67 7.12 9.82 -16.94
CA ARG A 67 6.52 10.65 -18.00
C ARG A 67 6.42 12.14 -17.63
N ARG A 68 6.27 12.44 -16.31
CA ARG A 68 6.18 13.79 -15.75
C ARG A 68 7.53 14.37 -15.33
N GLY A 69 8.60 13.59 -15.32
CA GLY A 69 9.87 14.01 -14.74
C GLY A 69 9.84 14.20 -13.22
N VAL A 70 8.93 13.49 -12.52
CA VAL A 70 8.72 13.59 -11.07
C VAL A 70 9.62 12.62 -10.33
N SER A 71 10.38 13.12 -9.36
CA SER A 71 11.27 12.31 -8.52
C SER A 71 10.51 11.53 -7.44
N ARG A 72 11.13 10.45 -6.95
CA ARG A 72 10.57 9.60 -5.88
C ARG A 72 10.31 10.40 -4.59
N CYS A 73 9.30 9.96 -3.84
CA CYS A 73 9.05 10.47 -2.50
C CYS A 73 10.25 10.21 -1.58
N ARG A 74 10.53 11.13 -0.67
CA ARG A 74 11.59 10.95 0.34
C ARG A 74 11.30 9.79 1.30
N SER A 75 10.02 9.46 1.51
CA SER A 75 9.60 8.31 2.33
C SER A 75 9.81 6.95 1.65
N TYR A 76 10.18 6.89 0.37
CA TYR A 76 10.29 5.66 -0.41
C TYR A 76 11.11 4.55 0.30
N TRP A 77 12.30 4.90 0.76
CA TRP A 77 13.17 3.94 1.46
C TRP A 77 12.68 3.58 2.86
N LEU A 78 12.03 4.52 3.53
CA LEU A 78 11.39 4.29 4.82
C LEU A 78 10.22 3.29 4.67
N CYS A 79 9.38 3.46 3.65
CA CYS A 79 8.31 2.52 3.33
C CYS A 79 8.86 1.11 3.05
N GLY A 80 9.94 1.00 2.26
CA GLY A 80 10.57 -0.28 1.97
C GLY A 80 11.13 -0.97 3.22
N ALA A 81 11.95 -0.27 4.00
CA ALA A 81 12.56 -0.85 5.20
C ALA A 81 11.52 -1.18 6.29
N GLY A 82 10.59 -0.25 6.55
CA GLY A 82 9.50 -0.46 7.52
C GLY A 82 8.55 -1.56 7.09
N GLY A 83 8.19 -1.60 5.80
CA GLY A 83 7.36 -2.66 5.22
C GLY A 83 8.01 -4.03 5.35
N PHE A 84 9.28 -4.16 5.00
CA PHE A 84 9.99 -5.44 5.14
C PHE A 84 10.03 -5.94 6.59
N LEU A 85 10.34 -5.06 7.54
CA LEU A 85 10.36 -5.40 8.96
C LEU A 85 8.96 -5.84 9.44
N LEU A 86 7.91 -5.10 9.08
CA LEU A 86 6.52 -5.45 9.40
C LEU A 86 6.14 -6.80 8.79
N GLY A 87 6.55 -7.07 7.55
CA GLY A 87 6.34 -8.34 6.87
C GLY A 87 7.01 -9.51 7.60
N VAL A 88 8.27 -9.36 8.02
CA VAL A 88 9.00 -10.38 8.78
C VAL A 88 8.32 -10.63 10.13
N VAL A 89 7.98 -9.59 10.88
CA VAL A 89 7.31 -9.72 12.19
C VAL A 89 5.98 -10.45 12.05
N THR A 90 5.11 -10.02 11.14
CA THR A 90 3.81 -10.66 10.94
C THR A 90 3.94 -12.07 10.38
N GLY A 91 4.93 -12.34 9.53
CA GLY A 91 5.25 -13.68 9.05
C GLY A 91 5.65 -14.65 10.17
N LEU A 92 6.43 -14.19 11.14
CA LEU A 92 6.79 -14.96 12.34
C LEU A 92 5.62 -15.18 13.29
N LEU A 93 4.68 -14.22 13.38
CA LEU A 93 3.46 -14.35 14.18
C LEU A 93 2.45 -15.31 13.54
N GLY A 94 2.51 -15.55 12.25
CA GLY A 94 1.74 -16.57 11.55
C GLY A 94 0.55 -16.05 10.74
N PRO A 95 -0.25 -16.97 10.16
CA PRO A 95 -1.25 -16.65 9.13
C PRO A 95 -2.26 -15.57 9.54
N GLN A 96 -2.75 -15.63 10.76
CA GLN A 96 -3.78 -14.70 11.23
C GLN A 96 -3.23 -13.28 11.40
N ALA A 97 -1.98 -13.14 11.87
CA ALA A 97 -1.33 -11.83 11.99
C ALA A 97 -1.03 -11.23 10.62
N MET A 98 -0.60 -12.06 9.66
CA MET A 98 -0.39 -11.65 8.26
C MET A 98 -1.69 -11.11 7.66
N ALA A 99 -2.77 -11.87 7.75
CA ALA A 99 -4.08 -11.48 7.23
C ALA A 99 -4.62 -10.20 7.93
N THR A 100 -4.49 -10.12 9.25
CA THR A 100 -4.91 -8.93 10.02
C THR A 100 -4.14 -7.69 9.59
N MET A 101 -2.84 -7.83 9.36
CA MET A 101 -1.97 -6.74 8.89
C MET A 101 -2.39 -6.29 7.48
N THR A 102 -2.57 -7.21 6.53
CA THR A 102 -3.04 -6.86 5.18
C THR A 102 -4.37 -6.12 5.23
N VAL A 103 -5.38 -6.64 5.94
CA VAL A 103 -6.67 -5.94 6.12
C VAL A 103 -6.50 -4.53 6.66
N ALA A 104 -5.58 -4.33 7.62
CA ALA A 104 -5.36 -3.03 8.24
C ALA A 104 -4.69 -2.03 7.27
N VAL A 105 -3.75 -2.49 6.46
CA VAL A 105 -3.09 -1.67 5.42
C VAL A 105 -4.08 -1.32 4.32
N GLU A 106 -4.71 -2.34 3.70
CA GLU A 106 -5.57 -2.12 2.52
C GLU A 106 -6.79 -1.27 2.83
N ARG A 107 -7.35 -1.39 4.04
CA ARG A 107 -8.44 -0.49 4.49
C ARG A 107 -8.01 0.97 4.50
N VAL A 108 -6.77 1.27 4.89
CA VAL A 108 -6.24 2.64 4.87
C VAL A 108 -5.97 3.07 3.44
N VAL A 109 -5.31 2.22 2.65
CA VAL A 109 -4.97 2.49 1.24
C VAL A 109 -6.22 2.77 0.42
N LEU A 110 -7.23 1.89 0.44
CA LEU A 110 -8.49 2.06 -0.31
C LEU A 110 -9.16 3.38 0.00
N ARG A 111 -9.26 3.75 1.28
CA ARG A 111 -9.84 5.01 1.72
C ARG A 111 -9.07 6.23 1.18
N HIS A 112 -7.74 6.14 1.15
CA HIS A 112 -6.89 7.20 0.58
C HIS A 112 -7.04 7.27 -0.94
N LEU A 113 -7.06 6.14 -1.65
CA LEU A 113 -7.27 6.10 -3.11
C LEU A 113 -8.62 6.74 -3.49
N GLU A 114 -9.70 6.39 -2.77
CA GLU A 114 -11.02 7.01 -2.97
C GLU A 114 -11.00 8.52 -2.73
N SER A 115 -10.36 8.97 -1.63
CA SER A 115 -10.21 10.40 -1.31
C SER A 115 -9.39 11.14 -2.38
N GLN A 116 -8.33 10.52 -2.89
CA GLN A 116 -7.48 11.08 -3.94
C GLN A 116 -8.25 11.22 -5.26
N LEU A 117 -9.10 10.26 -5.63
CA LEU A 117 -9.97 10.38 -6.81
C LEU A 117 -10.95 11.56 -6.67
N GLN A 118 -11.50 11.77 -5.45
CA GLN A 118 -12.38 12.91 -5.18
C GLN A 118 -11.60 14.24 -5.24
N GLU A 119 -10.39 14.29 -4.68
CA GLU A 119 -9.53 15.48 -4.69
C GLU A 119 -9.13 15.87 -6.12
N LEU A 120 -8.76 14.88 -6.94
CA LEU A 120 -8.36 15.12 -8.34
C LEU A 120 -9.54 15.50 -9.23
N GLY A 121 -10.76 15.05 -8.91
CA GLY A 121 -11.96 15.33 -9.70
C GLY A 121 -11.77 14.95 -11.18
N GLN A 122 -11.61 15.95 -12.07
CA GLN A 122 -11.32 15.78 -13.50
C GLN A 122 -10.03 16.48 -13.93
N THR A 123 -9.26 16.98 -12.98
CA THR A 123 -8.12 17.86 -13.25
C THR A 123 -6.88 17.11 -13.75
N ASP A 124 -6.74 15.83 -13.36
CA ASP A 124 -5.59 15.00 -13.72
C ASP A 124 -6.02 13.59 -14.18
N PRO A 125 -6.48 13.43 -15.43
CA PRO A 125 -6.97 12.15 -15.94
C PRO A 125 -5.94 11.02 -15.88
N ALA A 126 -4.64 11.33 -16.00
CA ALA A 126 -3.60 10.31 -15.98
C ALA A 126 -3.34 9.78 -14.56
N ALA A 127 -3.33 10.65 -13.54
CA ALA A 127 -3.26 10.21 -12.15
C ALA A 127 -4.52 9.43 -11.76
N ILE A 128 -5.70 9.87 -12.19
CA ILE A 128 -6.98 9.16 -11.98
C ILE A 128 -6.91 7.76 -12.59
N ALA A 129 -6.43 7.63 -13.84
CA ALA A 129 -6.29 6.34 -14.50
C ALA A 129 -5.34 5.41 -13.75
N ALA A 130 -4.20 5.92 -13.26
CA ALA A 130 -3.23 5.15 -12.49
C ALA A 130 -3.84 4.63 -11.18
N ILE A 131 -4.56 5.48 -10.44
CA ILE A 131 -5.25 5.09 -9.19
C ILE A 131 -6.34 4.07 -9.48
N SER A 132 -7.19 4.33 -10.47
CA SER A 132 -8.32 3.44 -10.80
C SER A 132 -7.87 2.05 -11.25
N ALA A 133 -6.68 1.95 -11.83
CA ALA A 133 -6.13 0.68 -12.31
C ALA A 133 -5.78 -0.32 -11.20
N ILE A 134 -5.62 0.14 -9.96
CA ILE A 134 -5.19 -0.70 -8.83
C ILE A 134 -6.31 -1.01 -7.82
N ILE A 135 -7.36 -0.19 -7.74
CA ILE A 135 -8.41 -0.31 -6.70
C ILE A 135 -9.03 -1.71 -6.65
N GLY A 136 -9.22 -2.36 -7.80
CA GLY A 136 -9.80 -3.70 -7.86
C GLY A 136 -8.91 -4.76 -7.20
N ASP A 137 -7.61 -4.71 -7.47
CA ASP A 137 -6.64 -5.62 -6.89
C ASP A 137 -6.52 -5.37 -5.36
N GLU A 138 -6.51 -4.09 -4.90
CA GLU A 138 -6.49 -3.72 -3.47
C GLU A 138 -7.73 -4.19 -2.72
N GLN A 139 -8.90 -4.08 -3.33
CA GLN A 139 -10.15 -4.61 -2.75
C GLN A 139 -10.09 -6.13 -2.62
N GLU A 140 -9.55 -6.82 -3.62
CA GLU A 140 -9.36 -8.28 -3.57
C GLU A 140 -8.39 -8.69 -2.46
N HIS A 141 -7.25 -7.99 -2.31
CA HIS A 141 -6.29 -8.25 -1.22
C HIS A 141 -6.96 -8.09 0.14
N HIS A 142 -7.72 -7.00 0.33
CA HIS A 142 -8.49 -6.76 1.55
C HIS A 142 -9.46 -7.90 1.84
N ASP A 143 -10.30 -8.27 0.89
CA ASP A 143 -11.42 -9.20 1.11
C ASP A 143 -10.92 -10.64 1.33
N ARG A 144 -9.94 -11.10 0.55
CA ARG A 144 -9.30 -12.40 0.75
C ARG A 144 -8.61 -12.49 2.10
N SER A 145 -7.95 -11.42 2.53
CA SER A 145 -7.31 -11.36 3.85
C SER A 145 -8.35 -11.25 4.98
N ALA A 146 -9.44 -10.52 4.80
CA ALA A 146 -10.52 -10.40 5.78
C ALA A 146 -11.20 -11.75 6.06
N ALA A 147 -11.39 -12.56 5.02
CA ALA A 147 -11.93 -13.91 5.16
C ALA A 147 -11.06 -14.81 6.06
N ARG A 148 -9.74 -14.58 6.11
CA ARG A 148 -8.78 -15.34 6.92
C ARG A 148 -8.54 -14.76 8.31
N ALA A 149 -8.59 -13.44 8.45
CA ALA A 149 -8.32 -12.76 9.73
C ALA A 149 -9.31 -13.16 10.82
N GLY A 150 -10.55 -13.50 10.43
CA GLY A 150 -11.59 -13.94 11.35
C GLY A 150 -11.89 -12.92 12.45
N ARG A 151 -12.51 -13.37 13.55
CA ARG A 151 -12.73 -12.56 14.76
C ARG A 151 -11.47 -12.59 15.63
N GLY A 152 -10.42 -11.88 15.21
CA GLY A 152 -9.14 -11.84 15.92
C GLY A 152 -9.26 -11.44 17.40
N GLY A 153 -8.44 -12.06 18.26
CA GLY A 153 -8.33 -11.71 19.68
C GLY A 153 -7.81 -10.28 19.90
N VAL A 154 -7.64 -9.90 21.17
CA VAL A 154 -7.16 -8.56 21.56
C VAL A 154 -5.84 -8.20 20.87
N LEU A 155 -4.91 -9.15 20.77
CA LEU A 155 -3.61 -8.95 20.13
C LEU A 155 -3.76 -8.55 18.65
N ASN A 156 -4.63 -9.22 17.90
CA ASN A 156 -4.86 -8.88 16.47
C ASN A 156 -5.54 -7.50 16.31
N ARG A 157 -6.41 -7.13 17.25
CA ARG A 157 -7.00 -5.77 17.25
C ARG A 157 -5.94 -4.70 17.52
N MET A 158 -5.04 -4.94 18.48
CA MET A 158 -3.92 -4.03 18.74
C MET A 158 -2.98 -3.94 17.53
N LEU A 159 -2.63 -5.09 16.92
CA LEU A 159 -1.83 -5.12 15.70
C LEU A 159 -2.49 -4.29 14.59
N ALA A 160 -3.78 -4.51 14.31
CA ALA A 160 -4.52 -3.76 13.30
C ALA A 160 -4.49 -2.25 13.58
N ALA A 161 -4.72 -1.83 14.82
CA ALA A 161 -4.70 -0.42 15.20
C ALA A 161 -3.30 0.21 15.01
N CYS A 162 -2.25 -0.48 15.45
CA CYS A 162 -0.86 -0.03 15.26
C CYS A 162 -0.49 0.08 13.77
N VAL A 163 -0.85 -0.93 12.97
CA VAL A 163 -0.58 -0.94 11.52
C VAL A 163 -1.33 0.17 10.82
N SER A 164 -2.64 0.31 11.07
CA SER A 164 -3.42 1.40 10.47
C SER A 164 -2.85 2.77 10.83
N GLY A 165 -2.51 3.00 12.10
CA GLY A 165 -1.91 4.26 12.54
C GLY A 165 -0.55 4.53 11.91
N ALA A 166 0.29 3.51 11.75
CA ALA A 166 1.58 3.63 11.07
C ALA A 166 1.42 3.95 9.58
N THR A 167 0.49 3.26 8.90
CA THR A 167 0.17 3.50 7.48
C THR A 167 -0.35 4.92 7.26
N GLU A 168 -1.30 5.38 8.08
CA GLU A 168 -1.77 6.78 8.05
C GLU A 168 -0.63 7.77 8.26
N GLY A 169 0.23 7.52 9.24
CA GLY A 169 1.38 8.38 9.55
C GLY A 169 2.36 8.49 8.38
N VAL A 170 2.66 7.39 7.71
CA VAL A 170 3.57 7.37 6.54
C VAL A 170 2.97 8.11 5.36
N ILE A 171 1.68 7.92 5.07
CA ILE A 171 0.96 8.66 4.02
C ILE A 171 0.95 10.15 4.34
N TRP A 172 0.60 10.51 5.59
CA TRP A 172 0.59 11.90 6.04
C TRP A 172 1.95 12.60 5.91
N ILE A 173 3.04 11.91 6.25
CA ILE A 173 4.41 12.41 6.07
C ILE A 173 4.71 12.56 4.57
N GLY A 174 4.41 11.53 3.78
CA GLY A 174 4.68 11.51 2.34
C GLY A 174 3.97 12.64 1.58
N MET A 175 2.73 12.95 1.96
CA MET A 175 1.96 14.06 1.37
C MET A 175 2.52 15.46 1.70
N ARG A 176 3.45 15.56 2.67
CA ARG A 176 4.08 16.83 3.09
C ARG A 176 5.53 16.98 2.65
N LEU A 177 6.17 15.90 2.21
CA LEU A 177 7.56 15.88 1.71
C LEU A 177 7.63 16.01 0.20
#